data_504861895776108c372cbc8ad55957d3
#
_entry.id   504861895776108c372cbc8ad55957d3
#
_cell.length_a   1.000
_cell.length_b   1.000
_cell.length_c   1.000
_cell.angle_alpha   90.00
_cell.angle_beta   90.00
_cell.angle_gamma   90.00
#
_symmetry.space_group_name_H-M   'P 1'
#
loop_
_entity.id
_entity.type
_entity.pdbx_description
1 polymer ?
#
loop_
_entity_poly.entity_id
_entity_poly.type
_entity_poly.pdbx_seq_one_letter_code
_entity_poly.pdbx_strand_id
1 'polypeptide(L)' 'MTQNEKYIKSFIEALGVEKKIVNENLKYNEIPEWDSIGHMTLISDLEKEFKISIETDDIVNLSSYKEGIKILKKYKIFK' A
#
# COMPACT_ATOMS: atom_id res chain seq x y z
N MET A 1 2.84 -5.25 16.24
CA MET A 1 1.90 -4.56 15.32
C MET A 1 1.07 -5.58 14.56
N THR A 2 -0.18 -5.25 14.34
CA THR A 2 -1.04 -6.09 13.48
C THR A 2 -0.63 -5.88 12.02
N GLN A 3 -1.09 -6.78 11.14
CA GLN A 3 -0.83 -6.61 9.71
C GLN A 3 -1.49 -5.33 9.18
N ASN A 4 -2.67 -5.01 9.67
CA ASN A 4 -3.36 -3.80 9.26
C ASN A 4 -2.57 -2.53 9.66
N GLU A 5 -2.00 -2.52 10.86
CA GLU A 5 -1.18 -1.41 11.32
C GLU A 5 0.08 -1.26 10.47
N LYS A 6 0.72 -2.37 10.11
CA LYS A 6 1.89 -2.37 9.23
C LYS A 6 1.54 -1.82 7.85
N TYR A 7 0.38 -2.18 7.34
CA TYR A 7 -0.10 -1.73 6.05
C TYR A 7 -0.32 -0.20 6.05
N ILE A 8 -1.00 0.30 7.07
CA ILE A 8 -1.23 1.74 7.22
C ILE A 8 0.10 2.48 7.37
N LYS A 9 1.00 1.96 8.18
CA LYS A 9 2.32 2.55 8.41
C LYS A 9 3.10 2.68 7.10
N SER A 10 3.01 1.67 6.24
CA SER A 10 3.70 1.70 4.94
C SER A 10 3.21 2.87 4.08
N PHE A 11 1.91 3.12 4.07
CA PHE A 11 1.36 4.27 3.36
C PHE A 11 1.87 5.59 3.93
N ILE A 12 1.84 5.71 5.25
CA ILE A 12 2.29 6.94 5.94
C ILE A 12 3.75 7.23 5.60
N GLU A 13 4.61 6.23 5.71
CA GLU A 13 6.04 6.42 5.49
C GLU A 13 6.38 6.61 4.01
N ALA A 14 5.75 5.83 3.14
CA ALA A 14 6.06 5.89 1.71
C ALA A 14 5.55 7.18 1.07
N LEU A 15 4.36 7.61 1.43
CA LEU A 15 3.72 8.77 0.82
C LEU A 15 3.94 10.06 1.60
N GLY A 16 4.42 9.96 2.83
CA GLY A 16 4.62 11.14 3.66
C GLY A 16 3.32 11.83 4.04
N VAL A 17 2.29 11.07 4.33
CA VAL A 17 0.96 11.59 4.66
C VAL A 17 0.59 11.28 6.10
N GLU A 18 -0.41 12.00 6.62
CA GLU A 18 -0.93 11.76 7.95
C GLU A 18 -1.81 10.50 7.97
N LYS A 19 -1.89 9.86 9.12
CA LYS A 19 -2.67 8.65 9.30
C LYS A 19 -4.14 8.82 8.88
N LYS A 20 -4.73 9.98 9.16
CA LYS A 20 -6.14 10.23 8.83
C LYS A 20 -6.44 10.18 7.33
N ILE A 21 -5.42 10.36 6.50
CA ILE A 21 -5.55 10.30 5.04
C ILE A 21 -5.62 8.84 4.59
N VAL A 22 -4.99 7.92 5.34
CA VAL A 22 -4.88 6.51 4.97
C VAL A 22 -6.11 5.76 5.47
N ASN A 23 -7.11 5.66 4.63
CA ASN A 23 -8.36 5.00 4.96
C ASN A 23 -8.91 4.26 3.73
N GLU A 24 -10.01 3.55 3.92
CA GLU A 24 -10.59 2.70 2.89
C GLU A 24 -11.06 3.44 1.63
N ASN A 25 -11.12 4.75 1.68
CA ASN A 25 -11.56 5.55 0.52
C ASN A 25 -10.39 6.08 -0.30
N LEU A 26 -9.15 5.89 0.17
CA LEU A 26 -7.97 6.41 -0.52
C LEU A 26 -7.70 5.66 -1.81
N LYS A 27 -7.51 6.40 -2.90
CA LYS A 27 -7.23 5.85 -4.24
C LYS A 27 -5.97 6.45 -4.82
N TYR A 28 -5.34 5.70 -5.72
CA TYR A 28 -4.17 6.15 -6.45
C TYR A 28 -4.47 7.47 -7.16
N ASN A 29 -3.54 8.39 -7.07
CA ASN A 29 -3.61 9.71 -7.72
C ASN A 29 -4.72 10.63 -7.20
N GLU A 30 -5.39 10.24 -6.12
CA GLU A 30 -6.40 11.09 -5.47
C GLU A 30 -5.76 12.21 -4.68
N ILE A 31 -4.54 11.97 -4.19
CA ILE A 31 -3.72 12.95 -3.49
C ILE A 31 -2.40 13.11 -4.23
N PRO A 32 -1.77 14.31 -4.19
CA PRO A 32 -0.51 14.52 -4.92
C PRO A 32 0.61 13.56 -4.54
N GLU A 33 0.64 13.14 -3.28
CA GLU A 33 1.68 12.26 -2.76
C GLU A 33 1.61 10.85 -3.35
N TRP A 34 0.44 10.41 -3.76
CA TRP A 34 0.29 9.08 -4.35
C TRP A 34 0.29 9.18 -5.87
N ASP A 35 1.44 9.51 -6.42
CA ASP A 35 1.70 9.55 -7.84
C ASP A 35 2.57 8.33 -8.20
N SER A 36 3.13 8.32 -9.41
CA SER A 36 3.95 7.21 -9.89
C SER A 36 5.16 6.95 -8.99
N ILE A 37 5.82 8.01 -8.53
CA ILE A 37 6.99 7.89 -7.67
C ILE A 37 6.59 7.40 -6.29
N GLY A 38 5.55 8.00 -5.71
CA GLY A 38 5.02 7.59 -4.41
C GLY A 38 4.54 6.14 -4.45
N HIS A 39 3.94 5.74 -5.56
CA HIS A 39 3.46 4.37 -5.73
C HIS A 39 4.61 3.36 -5.66
N MET A 40 5.71 3.63 -6.36
CA MET A 40 6.85 2.73 -6.32
C MET A 40 7.52 2.67 -4.95
N THR A 41 7.55 3.80 -4.25
CA THR A 41 8.03 3.83 -2.87
C THR A 41 7.14 2.99 -1.96
N LEU A 42 5.82 3.10 -2.15
CA LEU A 42 4.85 2.31 -1.39
C LEU A 42 5.04 0.82 -1.63
N ILE A 43 5.20 0.41 -2.89
CA ILE A 43 5.44 -0.99 -3.23
C ILE A 43 6.72 -1.49 -2.55
N SER A 44 7.79 -0.71 -2.60
CA SER A 44 9.05 -1.06 -1.96
C SER A 44 8.89 -1.25 -0.45
N ASP A 45 8.17 -0.34 0.19
CA ASP A 45 7.93 -0.41 1.64
C ASP A 45 7.08 -1.62 2.01
N LEU A 46 6.06 -1.93 1.21
CA LEU A 46 5.22 -3.10 1.44
C LEU A 46 6.03 -4.39 1.31
N GLU A 47 6.89 -4.47 0.30
CA GLU A 47 7.76 -5.64 0.11
C GLU A 47 8.70 -5.84 1.30
N LYS A 48 9.27 -4.76 1.81
CA LYS A 48 10.15 -4.79 2.97
C LYS A 48 9.40 -5.19 4.24
N GLU A 49 8.26 -4.54 4.47
CA GLU A 49 7.52 -4.71 5.71
C GLU A 49 6.96 -6.11 5.84
N PHE A 50 6.49 -6.69 4.75
CA PHE A 50 5.86 -8.02 4.76
C PHE A 50 6.78 -9.12 4.22
N LYS A 51 7.99 -8.76 3.82
CA LYS A 51 9.01 -9.70 3.31
C LYS A 51 8.47 -10.52 2.13
N ILE A 52 7.87 -9.84 1.17
CA ILE A 52 7.31 -10.44 -0.03
C ILE A 52 7.86 -9.76 -1.27
N SER A 53 7.67 -10.41 -2.41
CA SER A 53 7.95 -9.84 -3.72
C SER A 53 6.62 -9.68 -4.44
N ILE A 54 6.26 -8.45 -4.77
CA ILE A 54 4.98 -8.18 -5.42
C ILE A 54 5.15 -8.27 -6.94
N GLU A 55 4.31 -9.08 -7.58
CA GLU A 55 4.37 -9.25 -9.03
C GLU A 55 3.96 -7.98 -9.76
N THR A 56 4.48 -7.82 -10.98
CA THR A 56 4.24 -6.62 -11.79
C THR A 56 2.75 -6.33 -11.97
N ASP A 57 1.95 -7.35 -12.26
CA ASP A 57 0.50 -7.16 -12.43
C ASP A 57 -0.14 -6.60 -11.18
N ASP A 58 0.30 -7.07 -10.02
CA ASP A 58 -0.24 -6.61 -8.74
C ASP A 58 0.21 -5.18 -8.43
N ILE A 59 1.42 -4.81 -8.84
CA ILE A 59 1.89 -3.43 -8.70
C ILE A 59 0.97 -2.48 -9.46
N VAL A 60 0.63 -2.84 -10.69
CA VAL A 60 -0.26 -2.03 -11.54
C VAL A 60 -1.67 -1.98 -10.96
N ASN A 61 -2.15 -3.11 -10.45
CA ASN A 61 -3.53 -3.21 -9.96
C ASN A 61 -3.74 -2.65 -8.56
N LEU A 62 -2.67 -2.30 -7.84
CA LEU A 62 -2.77 -1.69 -6.52
C LEU A 62 -3.19 -0.22 -6.68
N SER A 63 -4.46 -0.01 -7.02
CA SER A 63 -5.01 1.28 -7.39
C SER A 63 -5.76 1.98 -6.27
N SER A 64 -5.85 1.35 -5.09
CA SER A 64 -6.53 1.93 -3.94
C SER A 64 -6.12 1.18 -2.68
N TYR A 65 -6.44 1.78 -1.53
CA TYR A 65 -6.25 1.14 -0.24
C TYR A 65 -6.95 -0.24 -0.20
N LYS A 66 -8.19 -0.30 -0.67
CA LYS A 66 -8.98 -1.54 -0.70
C LYS A 66 -8.37 -2.58 -1.63
N GLU A 67 -7.94 -2.17 -2.82
CA GLU A 67 -7.32 -3.10 -3.77
C GLU A 67 -6.02 -3.66 -3.21
N GLY A 68 -5.25 -2.85 -2.50
CA GLY A 68 -4.03 -3.32 -1.86
C GLY A 68 -4.29 -4.43 -0.86
N ILE A 69 -5.37 -4.32 -0.08
CA ILE A 69 -5.75 -5.38 0.86
C ILE A 69 -6.08 -6.67 0.12
N LYS A 70 -6.84 -6.59 -0.97
CA LYS A 70 -7.18 -7.75 -1.79
C LYS A 70 -5.92 -8.44 -2.34
N ILE A 71 -4.97 -7.63 -2.82
CA ILE A 71 -3.71 -8.15 -3.36
C ILE A 71 -2.92 -8.85 -2.26
N LEU A 72 -2.80 -8.23 -1.09
CA LEU A 72 -2.04 -8.82 0.01
C LEU A 72 -2.69 -10.08 0.56
N LYS A 73 -4.02 -10.24 0.39
CA LYS A 73 -4.68 -11.51 0.71
C LYS A 73 -4.14 -12.64 -0.15
N LYS A 74 -3.84 -12.38 -1.41
CA LYS A 74 -3.23 -13.38 -2.31
C LYS A 74 -1.87 -13.84 -1.79
N TYR A 75 -1.14 -12.94 -1.14
CA TYR A 75 0.17 -13.25 -0.55
C TYR A 75 0.05 -13.75 0.89
N LYS A 76 -1.17 -13.99 1.35
CA LYS A 76 -1.47 -14.52 2.69
C LYS A 76 -1.06 -13.60 3.83
N ILE A 77 -0.97 -12.32 3.56
CA ILE A 77 -0.69 -11.30 4.59
C ILE A 77 -1.95 -10.98 5.37
N PHE A 78 -3.07 -10.82 4.66
CA PHE A 78 -4.40 -10.66 5.27
C PHE A 78 -5.19 -11.93 5.07
N LYS A 79 -6.07 -12.22 6.01
CA LYS A 79 -6.93 -13.41 5.95
C LYS A 79 -8.28 -13.12 5.33
#